data_244b0b496af372ec61d655c1af0a72f1
#
_entry.id   244b0b496af372ec61d655c1af0a72f1
#
_cell.length_a   1.000
_cell.length_b   1.000
_cell.length_c   1.000
_cell.angle_alpha   90.00
_cell.angle_beta   90.00
_cell.angle_gamma   90.00
#
_symmetry.space_group_name_H-M   'P 1'
#
loop_
_entity.id
_entity.type
_entity.pdbx_description
1 polymer ?
#
loop_
_entity_poly.entity_id
_entity_poly.type
_entity_poly.pdbx_seq_one_letter_code
_entity_poly.pdbx_strand_id
1 'polypeptide(L)'
;MSTRILIVGTGFAGATHARELAEAGFEVDIVDRRPHIGGNAYDEVSATGVRVHRYGPHLLHTNNERVIQWLSQFGIFLPYEHRVQALLADGRHVPLPVNRTTINEVFGVKLGSEQEVRGFLTTQAEPNPAPANAAEFLYAQIGRVLTDLFFRPYTRKMWELDLEELDISVVKRVPIRYDDEDRYFPDDRFQVMPQDGYTRLFENILDHPRISLALNRAFDQRMLAGYGHCFNSMPIDEFFDFRFGPLPYRSIRFHHRTCDADPWGNGAAVVNFTDDGPLTRETDWSRILGHVVRPGRFKTVTSEEPCDYAANNQERYYPVKTSDGRYQAVYARYKAVAEAMPGMTFIGRCGTYQYLDMHQVINQSLTQVGAWLRQKTLTSPISPRPSPPRGAERGRFA
;
A
#
# COMPACT_ATOMS: atom_id res chain seq x y z
N MET A 1 8.05 9.26 34.62
CA MET A 1 8.00 8.24 33.53
C MET A 1 9.03 8.63 32.51
N SER A 2 9.68 7.66 31.84
CA SER A 2 10.65 7.96 30.78
C SER A 2 9.98 8.75 29.65
N THR A 3 10.65 9.80 29.16
CA THR A 3 10.24 10.56 27.98
C THR A 3 10.71 9.91 26.68
N ARG A 4 11.40 8.75 26.75
CA ARG A 4 11.90 8.00 25.61
C ARG A 4 10.84 7.02 25.09
N ILE A 5 10.65 7.03 23.81
CA ILE A 5 9.72 6.17 23.08
C ILE A 5 10.49 5.28 22.10
N LEU A 6 10.16 4.00 22.08
CA LEU A 6 10.68 3.07 21.07
C LEU A 6 9.68 2.93 19.93
N ILE A 7 10.18 2.98 18.70
CA ILE A 7 9.41 2.67 17.50
C ILE A 7 10.07 1.51 16.76
N VAL A 8 9.29 0.53 16.37
CA VAL A 8 9.74 -0.62 15.56
C VAL A 8 9.19 -0.48 14.15
N GLY A 9 10.11 -0.33 13.18
CA GLY A 9 9.83 -0.14 11.76
C GLY A 9 9.82 1.31 11.31
N THR A 10 10.42 1.57 10.14
CA THR A 10 10.61 2.90 9.52
C THR A 10 9.64 3.19 8.37
N GLY A 11 8.64 2.33 8.13
CA GLY A 11 7.58 2.61 7.15
C GLY A 11 6.67 3.75 7.60
N PHE A 12 5.66 4.12 6.80
CA PHE A 12 4.77 5.26 7.12
C PHE A 12 4.17 5.23 8.52
N ALA A 13 3.83 4.04 9.05
CA ALA A 13 3.31 3.95 10.42
C ALA A 13 4.33 4.44 11.45
N GLY A 14 5.54 3.89 11.44
CA GLY A 14 6.59 4.27 12.38
C GLY A 14 7.10 5.69 12.18
N ALA A 15 7.36 6.09 10.93
CA ALA A 15 7.87 7.42 10.61
C ALA A 15 6.88 8.54 11.03
N THR A 16 5.57 8.33 10.80
CA THR A 16 4.54 9.28 11.22
C THR A 16 4.48 9.40 12.74
N HIS A 17 4.47 8.27 13.45
CA HIS A 17 4.51 8.29 14.94
C HIS A 17 5.78 8.97 15.45
N ALA A 18 6.93 8.66 14.86
CA ALA A 18 8.20 9.23 15.28
C ALA A 18 8.21 10.75 15.16
N ARG A 19 7.79 11.27 14.01
CA ARG A 19 7.76 12.72 13.78
C ARG A 19 6.82 13.43 14.74
N GLU A 20 5.59 12.98 14.86
CA GLU A 20 4.59 13.60 15.74
C GLU A 20 5.00 13.56 17.23
N LEU A 21 5.62 12.46 17.69
CA LEU A 21 6.12 12.34 19.06
C LEU A 21 7.32 13.24 19.30
N ALA A 22 8.25 13.32 18.36
CA ALA A 22 9.41 14.19 18.44
C ALA A 22 9.02 15.69 18.49
N GLU A 23 8.07 16.10 17.64
CA GLU A 23 7.49 17.45 17.67
C GLU A 23 6.76 17.75 19.01
N ALA A 24 6.20 16.72 19.64
CA ALA A 24 5.60 16.82 20.97
C ALA A 24 6.62 16.82 22.12
N GLY A 25 7.94 16.71 21.83
CA GLY A 25 9.03 16.83 22.80
C GLY A 25 9.54 15.50 23.38
N PHE A 26 9.11 14.35 22.86
CA PHE A 26 9.64 13.05 23.26
C PHE A 26 10.96 12.72 22.55
N GLU A 27 11.84 12.00 23.23
CA GLU A 27 13.00 11.36 22.62
C GLU A 27 12.55 10.04 21.99
N VAL A 28 12.82 9.85 20.71
CA VAL A 28 12.32 8.73 19.90
C VAL A 28 13.48 7.93 19.33
N ASP A 29 13.56 6.67 19.70
CA ASP A 29 14.49 5.72 19.10
C ASP A 29 13.72 4.82 18.14
N ILE A 30 14.19 4.73 16.89
CA ILE A 30 13.60 3.87 15.86
C ILE A 30 14.56 2.74 15.53
N VAL A 31 14.05 1.52 15.47
CA VAL A 31 14.80 0.36 14.98
C VAL A 31 14.11 -0.23 13.76
N ASP A 32 14.89 -0.64 12.75
CA ASP A 32 14.39 -1.39 11.63
C ASP A 32 15.36 -2.52 11.27
N ARG A 33 14.82 -3.71 10.96
CA ARG A 33 15.60 -4.87 10.55
C ARG A 33 16.25 -4.70 9.17
N ARG A 34 15.64 -3.85 8.31
CA ARG A 34 16.13 -3.57 6.96
C ARG A 34 17.30 -2.58 6.98
N PRO A 35 18.14 -2.58 5.92
CA PRO A 35 19.26 -1.65 5.78
C PRO A 35 18.84 -0.24 5.30
N HIS A 36 17.55 0.01 5.12
CA HIS A 36 16.99 1.26 4.58
C HIS A 36 15.74 1.68 5.36
N ILE A 37 15.41 2.95 5.26
CA ILE A 37 14.16 3.54 5.76
C ILE A 37 13.01 3.35 4.77
N GLY A 38 11.81 3.78 5.15
CA GLY A 38 10.64 3.85 4.25
C GLY A 38 9.81 2.57 4.17
N GLY A 39 10.26 1.48 4.79
CA GLY A 39 9.54 0.20 4.74
C GLY A 39 9.31 -0.25 3.30
N ASN A 40 8.07 -0.61 2.95
CA ASN A 40 7.73 -1.03 1.58
C ASN A 40 7.67 0.12 0.57
N ALA A 41 7.64 1.38 1.02
CA ALA A 41 7.67 2.53 0.11
C ALA A 41 9.09 3.00 -0.25
N TYR A 42 10.12 2.26 0.15
CA TYR A 42 11.50 2.54 -0.21
C TYR A 42 11.70 2.52 -1.72
N ASP A 43 12.36 3.55 -2.24
CA ASP A 43 12.77 3.65 -3.63
C ASP A 43 14.27 3.96 -3.75
N GLU A 44 14.83 3.63 -4.91
CA GLU A 44 16.24 3.86 -5.23
C GLU A 44 16.41 4.21 -6.71
N VAL A 45 17.48 4.92 -7.05
CA VAL A 45 17.82 5.19 -8.45
C VAL A 45 18.68 4.04 -8.98
N SER A 46 18.16 3.33 -9.97
CA SER A 46 18.84 2.22 -10.62
C SER A 46 20.10 2.66 -11.38
N ALA A 47 20.93 1.71 -11.81
CA ALA A 47 22.10 1.97 -12.64
C ALA A 47 21.75 2.66 -13.98
N THR A 48 20.53 2.48 -14.48
CA THR A 48 20.04 3.15 -15.71
C THR A 48 19.65 4.62 -15.49
N GLY A 49 19.68 5.12 -14.24
CA GLY A 49 19.24 6.47 -13.90
C GLY A 49 17.72 6.60 -13.70
N VAL A 50 17.01 5.49 -13.67
CA VAL A 50 15.55 5.44 -13.43
C VAL A 50 15.29 5.10 -11.97
N ARG A 51 14.41 5.86 -11.30
CA ARG A 51 13.95 5.56 -9.94
C ARG A 51 13.03 4.34 -9.97
N VAL A 52 13.24 3.44 -9.04
CA VAL A 52 12.50 2.18 -8.91
C VAL A 52 12.00 2.04 -7.48
N HIS A 53 10.73 1.71 -7.30
CA HIS A 53 10.23 1.28 -6.00
C HIS A 53 10.62 -0.18 -5.79
N ARG A 54 11.41 -0.43 -4.75
CA ARG A 54 11.99 -1.74 -4.47
C ARG A 54 10.94 -2.83 -4.23
N TYR A 55 9.78 -2.44 -3.71
CA TYR A 55 8.70 -3.33 -3.27
C TYR A 55 7.40 -3.08 -4.03
N GLY A 56 7.51 -2.83 -5.34
CA GLY A 56 6.38 -2.59 -6.23
C GLY A 56 5.85 -1.15 -6.21
N PRO A 57 4.95 -0.81 -7.14
CA PRO A 57 4.44 0.55 -7.28
C PRO A 57 3.73 1.04 -6.02
N HIS A 58 4.20 2.12 -5.47
CA HIS A 58 3.57 2.86 -4.38
C HIS A 58 3.07 4.20 -4.94
N LEU A 59 1.77 4.35 -5.06
CA LEU A 59 1.10 5.51 -5.65
C LEU A 59 0.28 6.18 -4.55
N LEU A 60 0.48 7.47 -4.35
CA LEU A 60 -0.27 8.21 -3.35
C LEU A 60 -1.54 8.79 -3.98
N HIS A 61 -2.67 8.23 -3.61
CA HIS A 61 -3.98 8.69 -4.03
C HIS A 61 -4.89 8.84 -2.81
N THR A 62 -5.71 9.89 -2.73
CA THR A 62 -6.57 10.11 -1.57
C THR A 62 -7.48 11.34 -1.75
N ASN A 63 -8.60 11.36 -1.01
CA ASN A 63 -9.42 12.54 -0.76
C ASN A 63 -9.12 13.20 0.61
N ASN A 64 -8.18 12.65 1.38
CA ASN A 64 -7.89 13.10 2.74
C ASN A 64 -6.89 14.28 2.73
N GLU A 65 -7.41 15.49 2.82
CA GLU A 65 -6.59 16.71 2.85
C GLU A 65 -5.60 16.74 4.03
N ARG A 66 -5.96 16.20 5.18
CA ARG A 66 -5.07 16.13 6.35
C ARG A 66 -3.79 15.37 6.05
N VAL A 67 -3.90 14.27 5.32
CA VAL A 67 -2.74 13.46 4.91
C VAL A 67 -1.84 14.25 3.96
N ILE A 68 -2.43 14.90 2.95
CA ILE A 68 -1.69 15.71 1.99
C ILE A 68 -1.01 16.90 2.67
N GLN A 69 -1.74 17.62 3.53
CA GLN A 69 -1.17 18.75 4.28
C GLN A 69 -0.01 18.32 5.18
N TRP A 70 -0.11 17.15 5.80
CA TRP A 70 0.96 16.62 6.63
C TRP A 70 2.20 16.27 5.79
N LEU A 71 2.01 15.53 4.69
CA LEU A 71 3.10 15.11 3.79
C LEU A 71 3.78 16.30 3.10
N SER A 72 3.03 17.34 2.74
CA SER A 72 3.57 18.54 2.07
C SER A 72 4.53 19.37 2.93
N GLN A 73 4.64 19.08 4.22
CA GLN A 73 5.67 19.67 5.08
C GLN A 73 7.05 19.06 4.82
N PHE A 74 7.12 17.90 4.17
CA PHE A 74 8.34 17.11 4.02
C PHE A 74 8.80 16.92 2.58
N GLY A 75 7.98 17.33 1.59
CA GLY A 75 8.35 17.21 0.18
C GLY A 75 7.37 17.87 -0.77
N ILE A 76 7.81 18.02 -2.01
CA ILE A 76 6.99 18.50 -3.13
C ILE A 76 6.37 17.29 -3.81
N PHE A 77 5.09 17.42 -4.20
CA PHE A 77 4.34 16.37 -4.86
C PHE A 77 3.94 16.81 -6.26
N LEU A 78 4.18 15.94 -7.24
CA LEU A 78 3.78 16.13 -8.63
C LEU A 78 2.47 15.39 -8.90
N PRO A 79 1.52 15.95 -9.65
CA PRO A 79 0.34 15.23 -10.11
C PRO A 79 0.73 13.99 -10.92
N TYR A 80 0.12 12.84 -10.63
CA TYR A 80 0.33 11.60 -11.36
C TYR A 80 -0.94 10.78 -11.45
N GLU A 81 -1.53 10.71 -12.61
CA GLU A 81 -2.72 9.89 -12.89
C GLU A 81 -2.29 8.47 -13.29
N HIS A 82 -2.64 7.51 -12.47
CA HIS A 82 -2.28 6.11 -12.72
C HIS A 82 -3.21 5.44 -13.72
N ARG A 83 -2.62 4.80 -14.74
CA ARG A 83 -3.32 3.98 -15.72
C ARG A 83 -2.70 2.60 -15.81
N VAL A 84 -3.53 1.60 -15.94
CA VAL A 84 -3.15 0.19 -16.03
C VAL A 84 -3.80 -0.43 -17.25
N GLN A 85 -3.10 -1.31 -17.92
CA GLN A 85 -3.66 -2.14 -18.99
C GLN A 85 -3.59 -3.62 -18.59
N ALA A 86 -4.51 -4.41 -19.11
CA ALA A 86 -4.42 -5.86 -19.07
C ALA A 86 -3.97 -6.39 -20.44
N LEU A 87 -3.04 -7.34 -20.42
CA LEU A 87 -2.65 -8.11 -21.60
C LEU A 87 -3.52 -9.35 -21.70
N LEU A 88 -4.28 -9.46 -22.77
CA LEU A 88 -5.12 -10.61 -23.08
C LEU A 88 -4.30 -11.72 -23.75
N ALA A 89 -4.81 -12.95 -23.74
CA ALA A 89 -4.14 -14.12 -24.33
C ALA A 89 -3.92 -14.01 -25.85
N ASP A 90 -4.70 -13.19 -26.54
CA ASP A 90 -4.55 -12.90 -27.96
C ASP A 90 -3.56 -11.76 -28.30
N GLY A 91 -2.91 -11.21 -27.27
CA GLY A 91 -1.92 -10.13 -27.38
C GLY A 91 -2.52 -8.72 -27.37
N ARG A 92 -3.84 -8.56 -27.29
CA ARG A 92 -4.47 -7.24 -27.17
C ARG A 92 -4.28 -6.66 -25.76
N HIS A 93 -4.17 -5.34 -25.68
CA HIS A 93 -4.15 -4.59 -24.44
C HIS A 93 -5.50 -3.87 -24.25
N VAL A 94 -6.08 -4.00 -23.08
CA VAL A 94 -7.33 -3.33 -22.70
C VAL A 94 -7.16 -2.55 -21.41
N PRO A 95 -7.88 -1.43 -21.21
CA PRO A 95 -7.81 -0.66 -19.96
C PRO A 95 -8.26 -1.46 -18.73
N LEU A 96 -7.65 -1.15 -17.58
CA LEU A 96 -8.12 -1.53 -16.25
C LEU A 96 -8.17 -0.29 -15.35
N PRO A 97 -9.17 -0.18 -14.44
CA PRO A 97 -10.29 -1.11 -14.18
C PRO A 97 -11.17 -1.33 -15.41
N VAL A 98 -11.93 -2.44 -15.39
CA VAL A 98 -12.88 -2.77 -16.47
C VAL A 98 -13.80 -1.58 -16.74
N ASN A 99 -13.79 -1.09 -17.97
CA ASN A 99 -14.57 0.06 -18.45
C ASN A 99 -15.28 -0.26 -19.78
N ARG A 100 -15.97 0.71 -20.38
CA ARG A 100 -16.70 0.52 -21.64
C ARG A 100 -15.78 0.02 -22.75
N THR A 101 -14.58 0.59 -22.90
CA THR A 101 -13.59 0.15 -23.89
C THR A 101 -13.21 -1.31 -23.68
N THR A 102 -12.92 -1.70 -22.43
CA THR A 102 -12.61 -3.10 -22.08
C THR A 102 -13.75 -4.04 -22.44
N ILE A 103 -14.99 -3.67 -22.14
CA ILE A 103 -16.19 -4.47 -22.43
C ILE A 103 -16.37 -4.62 -23.94
N ASN A 104 -16.26 -3.51 -24.68
CA ASN A 104 -16.37 -3.53 -26.13
C ASN A 104 -15.33 -4.46 -26.78
N GLU A 105 -14.09 -4.37 -26.35
CA GLU A 105 -12.98 -5.19 -26.88
C GLU A 105 -13.14 -6.68 -26.55
N VAL A 106 -13.54 -7.01 -25.31
CA VAL A 106 -13.69 -8.41 -24.86
C VAL A 106 -14.85 -9.10 -25.56
N PHE A 107 -15.99 -8.43 -25.70
CA PHE A 107 -17.20 -9.03 -26.26
C PHE A 107 -17.39 -8.78 -27.76
N GLY A 108 -16.55 -7.96 -28.40
CA GLY A 108 -16.69 -7.59 -29.80
C GLY A 108 -17.96 -6.77 -30.09
N VAL A 109 -18.41 -5.96 -29.12
CA VAL A 109 -19.60 -5.12 -29.22
C VAL A 109 -19.23 -3.65 -29.39
N LYS A 110 -20.21 -2.78 -29.68
CA LYS A 110 -20.01 -1.33 -29.86
C LYS A 110 -21.01 -0.55 -29.03
N LEU A 111 -20.86 -0.65 -27.70
CA LEU A 111 -21.68 0.12 -26.76
C LEU A 111 -21.20 1.58 -26.75
N GLY A 112 -22.11 2.53 -26.97
CA GLY A 112 -21.78 3.95 -27.13
C GLY A 112 -22.13 4.81 -25.91
N SER A 113 -22.84 4.27 -24.92
CA SER A 113 -23.29 5.00 -23.74
C SER A 113 -23.23 4.17 -22.46
N GLU A 114 -23.20 4.83 -21.31
CA GLU A 114 -23.26 4.16 -20.00
C GLU A 114 -24.52 3.30 -19.84
N GLN A 115 -25.66 3.78 -20.38
CA GLN A 115 -26.92 3.06 -20.31
C GLN A 115 -26.84 1.74 -21.08
N GLU A 116 -26.24 1.74 -22.27
CA GLU A 116 -26.03 0.52 -23.06
C GLU A 116 -25.09 -0.44 -22.32
N VAL A 117 -24.00 0.04 -21.71
CA VAL A 117 -23.09 -0.79 -20.93
C VAL A 117 -23.82 -1.41 -19.73
N ARG A 118 -24.60 -0.64 -18.99
CA ARG A 118 -25.40 -1.15 -17.87
C ARG A 118 -26.41 -2.21 -18.32
N GLY A 119 -27.12 -1.93 -19.41
CA GLY A 119 -28.05 -2.89 -20.01
C GLY A 119 -27.35 -4.18 -20.42
N PHE A 120 -26.23 -4.07 -21.10
CA PHE A 120 -25.43 -5.22 -21.53
C PHE A 120 -24.94 -6.04 -20.32
N LEU A 121 -24.31 -5.41 -19.32
CA LEU A 121 -23.83 -6.12 -18.13
C LEU A 121 -24.96 -6.78 -17.34
N THR A 122 -26.17 -6.19 -17.33
CA THR A 122 -27.36 -6.83 -16.71
C THR A 122 -27.69 -8.17 -17.40
N THR A 123 -27.46 -8.29 -18.73
CA THR A 123 -27.65 -9.58 -19.43
C THR A 123 -26.57 -10.59 -19.17
N GLN A 124 -25.37 -10.16 -18.74
CA GLN A 124 -24.25 -11.03 -18.41
C GLN A 124 -24.24 -11.44 -16.94
N ALA A 125 -24.83 -10.63 -16.06
CA ALA A 125 -24.82 -10.81 -14.61
C ALA A 125 -25.67 -12.02 -14.17
N GLU A 126 -25.24 -12.64 -13.08
CA GLU A 126 -26.01 -13.66 -12.35
C GLU A 126 -26.58 -13.02 -11.07
N PRO A 127 -27.85 -12.59 -11.07
CA PRO A 127 -28.39 -11.84 -9.94
C PRO A 127 -28.29 -12.61 -8.61
N ASN A 128 -27.62 -12.03 -7.63
CA ASN A 128 -27.53 -12.53 -6.26
C ASN A 128 -27.64 -11.33 -5.29
N PRO A 129 -28.73 -11.21 -4.53
CA PRO A 129 -28.92 -10.07 -3.62
C PRO A 129 -28.09 -10.15 -2.34
N ALA A 130 -27.50 -11.33 -2.04
CA ALA A 130 -26.72 -11.56 -0.83
C ALA A 130 -25.50 -12.45 -1.12
N PRO A 131 -24.51 -11.96 -1.88
CA PRO A 131 -23.33 -12.75 -2.22
C PRO A 131 -22.54 -13.09 -0.95
N ALA A 132 -22.12 -14.35 -0.82
CA ALA A 132 -21.37 -14.85 0.33
C ALA A 132 -19.85 -14.73 0.16
N ASN A 133 -19.36 -14.58 -1.06
CA ASN A 133 -17.93 -14.56 -1.39
C ASN A 133 -17.63 -13.67 -2.60
N ALA A 134 -16.35 -13.51 -2.92
CA ALA A 134 -15.91 -12.64 -4.00
C ALA A 134 -16.39 -13.09 -5.39
N ALA A 135 -16.51 -14.41 -5.65
CA ALA A 135 -17.02 -14.93 -6.93
C ALA A 135 -18.48 -14.53 -7.16
N GLU A 136 -19.34 -14.81 -6.19
CA GLU A 136 -20.76 -14.49 -6.28
C GLU A 136 -20.99 -12.97 -6.42
N PHE A 137 -20.21 -12.16 -5.71
CA PHE A 137 -20.26 -10.71 -5.81
C PHE A 137 -19.93 -10.23 -7.23
N LEU A 138 -18.85 -10.73 -7.83
CA LEU A 138 -18.44 -10.34 -9.18
C LEU A 138 -19.40 -10.86 -10.25
N TYR A 139 -19.85 -12.12 -10.14
CA TYR A 139 -20.84 -12.68 -11.08
C TYR A 139 -22.15 -11.88 -11.07
N ALA A 140 -22.56 -11.40 -9.91
CA ALA A 140 -23.76 -10.56 -9.79
C ALA A 140 -23.58 -9.16 -10.42
N GLN A 141 -22.36 -8.69 -10.61
CA GLN A 141 -22.09 -7.37 -11.18
C GLN A 141 -21.71 -7.39 -12.66
N ILE A 142 -20.83 -8.30 -13.07
CA ILE A 142 -20.20 -8.28 -14.41
C ILE A 142 -20.26 -9.61 -15.14
N GLY A 143 -20.85 -10.63 -14.54
CA GLY A 143 -20.97 -11.97 -15.12
C GLY A 143 -19.66 -12.75 -15.12
N ARG A 144 -19.75 -14.00 -15.61
CA ARG A 144 -18.61 -14.94 -15.56
C ARG A 144 -17.46 -14.53 -16.48
N VAL A 145 -17.74 -14.10 -17.71
CA VAL A 145 -16.70 -13.83 -18.71
C VAL A 145 -15.67 -12.83 -18.19
N LEU A 146 -16.10 -11.67 -17.72
CA LEU A 146 -15.19 -10.63 -17.19
C LEU A 146 -14.55 -11.06 -15.86
N THR A 147 -15.30 -11.74 -15.02
CA THR A 147 -14.79 -12.27 -13.73
C THR A 147 -13.67 -13.28 -13.95
N ASP A 148 -13.89 -14.26 -14.82
CA ASP A 148 -12.94 -15.34 -15.06
C ASP A 148 -11.74 -14.87 -15.88
N LEU A 149 -11.89 -13.80 -16.69
CA LEU A 149 -10.79 -13.23 -17.46
C LEU A 149 -9.87 -12.33 -16.62
N PHE A 150 -10.43 -11.41 -15.80
CA PHE A 150 -9.62 -10.39 -15.13
C PHE A 150 -9.39 -10.65 -13.65
N PHE A 151 -10.34 -11.25 -12.94
CA PHE A 151 -10.27 -11.39 -11.48
C PHE A 151 -9.77 -12.77 -11.06
N ARG A 152 -10.26 -13.85 -11.66
CA ARG A 152 -9.92 -15.21 -11.22
C ARG A 152 -8.44 -15.55 -11.39
N PRO A 153 -7.77 -15.34 -12.56
CA PRO A 153 -6.35 -15.63 -12.71
C PRO A 153 -5.49 -14.78 -11.78
N TYR A 154 -5.78 -13.48 -11.71
CA TYR A 154 -5.07 -12.59 -10.78
C TYR A 154 -5.22 -13.05 -9.32
N THR A 155 -6.41 -13.44 -8.92
CA THR A 155 -6.74 -13.89 -7.57
C THR A 155 -5.97 -15.16 -7.20
N ARG A 156 -5.97 -16.15 -8.09
CA ARG A 156 -5.24 -17.41 -7.88
C ARG A 156 -3.74 -17.17 -7.72
N LYS A 157 -3.14 -16.34 -8.57
CA LYS A 157 -1.72 -15.94 -8.47
C LYS A 157 -1.44 -15.22 -7.16
N MET A 158 -2.24 -14.20 -6.86
CA MET A 158 -1.99 -13.29 -5.74
C MET A 158 -2.26 -13.95 -4.38
N TRP A 159 -3.36 -14.71 -4.25
CA TRP A 159 -3.84 -15.19 -2.96
C TRP A 159 -3.62 -16.68 -2.73
N GLU A 160 -3.33 -17.47 -3.80
CA GLU A 160 -3.36 -18.95 -3.78
C GLU A 160 -4.70 -19.51 -3.25
N LEU A 161 -5.75 -18.74 -3.48
CA LEU A 161 -7.14 -19.07 -3.15
C LEU A 161 -8.01 -18.76 -4.36
N ASP A 162 -9.13 -19.45 -4.49
CA ASP A 162 -10.11 -19.10 -5.50
C ASP A 162 -11.05 -17.98 -4.99
N LEU A 163 -11.78 -17.34 -5.91
CA LEU A 163 -12.72 -16.26 -5.60
C LEU A 163 -13.81 -16.70 -4.62
N GLU A 164 -14.18 -17.96 -4.61
CA GLU A 164 -15.17 -18.56 -3.70
C GLU A 164 -14.69 -18.58 -2.24
N GLU A 165 -13.37 -18.60 -2.02
CA GLU A 165 -12.78 -18.66 -0.67
C GLU A 165 -12.48 -17.25 -0.11
N LEU A 166 -12.48 -16.22 -0.95
CA LEU A 166 -12.12 -14.87 -0.57
C LEU A 166 -13.30 -14.02 -0.08
N ASP A 167 -12.98 -13.16 0.89
CA ASP A 167 -13.91 -12.12 1.35
C ASP A 167 -14.18 -11.09 0.23
N ILE A 168 -15.42 -10.63 0.14
CA ILE A 168 -15.87 -9.64 -0.86
C ILE A 168 -15.03 -8.37 -0.85
N SER A 169 -14.54 -7.94 0.33
CA SER A 169 -13.74 -6.73 0.48
C SER A 169 -12.43 -6.74 -0.33
N VAL A 170 -11.95 -7.93 -0.71
CA VAL A 170 -10.73 -8.08 -1.52
C VAL A 170 -10.94 -7.56 -2.94
N VAL A 171 -12.11 -7.82 -3.54
CA VAL A 171 -12.44 -7.47 -4.93
C VAL A 171 -13.24 -6.18 -5.05
N LYS A 172 -14.05 -5.84 -4.05
CA LYS A 172 -14.93 -4.64 -4.04
C LYS A 172 -14.16 -3.32 -4.20
N ARG A 173 -12.87 -3.30 -3.89
CA ARG A 173 -11.99 -2.13 -4.04
C ARG A 173 -11.64 -1.79 -5.50
N VAL A 174 -11.84 -2.72 -6.44
CA VAL A 174 -11.61 -2.50 -7.87
C VAL A 174 -12.94 -2.12 -8.51
N PRO A 175 -13.14 -0.87 -8.93
CA PRO A 175 -14.41 -0.42 -9.48
C PRO A 175 -14.65 -1.02 -10.88
N ILE A 176 -15.92 -1.20 -11.22
CA ILE A 176 -16.39 -1.46 -12.58
C ILE A 176 -16.96 -0.17 -13.12
N ARG A 177 -16.58 0.22 -14.35
CA ARG A 177 -16.94 1.49 -14.96
C ARG A 177 -17.83 1.28 -16.16
N TYR A 178 -18.70 2.24 -16.39
CA TYR A 178 -19.68 2.20 -17.48
C TYR A 178 -19.35 3.21 -18.59
N ASP A 179 -18.39 4.09 -18.35
CA ASP A 179 -17.80 5.07 -19.28
C ASP A 179 -16.44 4.60 -19.82
N ASP A 180 -15.68 5.49 -20.47
CA ASP A 180 -14.32 5.22 -20.98
C ASP A 180 -13.22 5.71 -20.02
N GLU A 181 -13.54 6.04 -18.77
CA GLU A 181 -12.54 6.48 -17.80
C GLU A 181 -11.51 5.36 -17.56
N ASP A 182 -10.26 5.63 -17.86
CA ASP A 182 -9.15 4.68 -17.77
C ASP A 182 -8.16 4.96 -16.61
N ARG A 183 -8.34 6.07 -15.90
CA ARG A 183 -7.58 6.33 -14.67
C ARG A 183 -7.95 5.33 -13.60
N TYR A 184 -6.95 4.86 -12.87
CA TYR A 184 -7.19 3.84 -11.84
C TYR A 184 -7.95 4.41 -10.63
N PHE A 185 -7.72 5.69 -10.26
CA PHE A 185 -8.30 6.37 -9.10
C PHE A 185 -8.99 7.71 -9.45
N PRO A 186 -9.93 7.77 -10.43
CA PRO A 186 -10.49 9.06 -10.90
C PRO A 186 -11.29 9.82 -9.84
N ASP A 187 -11.80 9.10 -8.83
CA ASP A 187 -12.60 9.70 -7.74
C ASP A 187 -11.74 10.30 -6.62
N ASP A 188 -10.40 10.06 -6.67
CA ASP A 188 -9.48 10.64 -5.71
C ASP A 188 -8.96 11.99 -6.22
N ARG A 189 -9.24 13.03 -5.43
CA ARG A 189 -8.85 14.42 -5.72
C ARG A 189 -7.33 14.59 -5.81
N PHE A 190 -6.59 13.87 -4.98
CA PHE A 190 -5.16 13.89 -4.96
C PHE A 190 -4.61 12.56 -5.48
N GLN A 191 -3.96 12.61 -6.63
CA GLN A 191 -3.20 11.53 -7.21
C GLN A 191 -1.82 12.09 -7.49
N VAL A 192 -0.84 11.74 -6.65
CA VAL A 192 0.43 12.46 -6.63
C VAL A 192 1.60 11.52 -6.33
N MET A 193 2.80 11.93 -6.76
CA MET A 193 4.06 11.27 -6.47
C MET A 193 5.05 12.27 -5.86
N PRO A 194 5.86 11.87 -4.86
CA PRO A 194 6.90 12.75 -4.35
C PRO A 194 7.95 13.02 -5.45
N GLN A 195 8.23 14.30 -5.71
CA GLN A 195 9.15 14.72 -6.78
C GLN A 195 10.53 14.06 -6.64
N ASP A 196 11.07 14.00 -5.44
CA ASP A 196 12.39 13.45 -5.15
C ASP A 196 12.36 11.99 -4.67
N GLY A 197 11.20 11.34 -4.78
CA GLY A 197 10.96 9.96 -4.36
C GLY A 197 10.59 9.81 -2.89
N TYR A 198 10.14 8.62 -2.55
CA TYR A 198 9.71 8.30 -1.19
C TYR A 198 10.87 8.24 -0.20
N THR A 199 12.02 7.72 -0.60
CA THR A 199 13.19 7.63 0.29
C THR A 199 13.58 9.02 0.78
N ARG A 200 13.63 10.02 -0.13
CA ARG A 200 13.90 11.41 0.26
C ARG A 200 12.81 11.99 1.16
N LEU A 201 11.56 11.67 0.88
CA LEU A 201 10.44 12.07 1.74
C LEU A 201 10.61 11.52 3.17
N PHE A 202 10.98 10.24 3.31
CA PHE A 202 11.24 9.63 4.63
C PHE A 202 12.45 10.22 5.32
N GLU A 203 13.53 10.55 4.61
CA GLU A 203 14.67 11.27 5.17
C GLU A 203 14.20 12.57 5.82
N ASN A 204 13.40 13.37 5.11
CA ASN A 204 12.88 14.64 5.62
C ASN A 204 11.89 14.46 6.81
N ILE A 205 11.04 13.43 6.79
CA ILE A 205 10.15 13.10 7.92
C ILE A 205 10.97 12.77 9.18
N LEU A 206 12.04 12.00 9.03
CA LEU A 206 12.86 11.51 10.12
C LEU A 206 13.98 12.49 10.53
N ASP A 207 14.23 13.53 9.76
CA ASP A 207 15.20 14.58 10.10
C ASP A 207 14.67 15.47 11.25
N HIS A 208 14.94 15.03 12.46
CA HIS A 208 14.56 15.73 13.67
C HIS A 208 15.56 15.43 14.81
N PRO A 209 16.01 16.45 15.60
CA PRO A 209 17.06 16.26 16.60
C PRO A 209 16.71 15.29 17.74
N ARG A 210 15.42 14.98 17.94
CA ARG A 210 14.92 14.03 18.92
C ARG A 210 14.66 12.63 18.37
N ILE A 211 14.99 12.37 17.10
CA ILE A 211 14.84 11.07 16.47
C ILE A 211 16.20 10.43 16.29
N SER A 212 16.39 9.26 16.87
CA SER A 212 17.56 8.42 16.68
C SER A 212 17.18 7.17 15.89
N LEU A 213 17.92 6.86 14.83
CA LEU A 213 17.61 5.78 13.91
C LEU A 213 18.69 4.70 13.95
N ALA A 214 18.28 3.43 14.07
CA ALA A 214 19.15 2.26 13.96
C ALA A 214 18.59 1.26 12.95
N LEU A 215 19.20 1.23 11.77
CA LEU A 215 18.94 0.26 10.70
C LEU A 215 19.73 -1.04 10.91
N ASN A 216 19.40 -2.11 10.17
CA ASN A 216 19.97 -3.44 10.34
C ASN A 216 19.82 -3.97 11.78
N ARG A 217 18.80 -3.52 12.49
CA ARG A 217 18.56 -3.87 13.89
C ARG A 217 17.16 -4.44 14.07
N ALA A 218 17.10 -5.75 14.25
CA ALA A 218 15.86 -6.43 14.60
C ALA A 218 15.42 -6.04 16.02
N PHE A 219 14.10 -5.96 16.21
CA PHE A 219 13.51 -5.75 17.52
C PHE A 219 13.76 -6.97 18.42
N ASP A 220 14.05 -6.70 19.69
CA ASP A 220 14.17 -7.68 20.77
C ASP A 220 13.38 -7.16 21.96
N GLN A 221 12.59 -8.01 22.62
CA GLN A 221 11.76 -7.60 23.76
C GLN A 221 12.57 -6.95 24.91
N ARG A 222 13.85 -7.32 25.06
CA ARG A 222 14.76 -6.69 26.03
C ARG A 222 14.98 -5.20 25.78
N MET A 223 14.77 -4.73 24.55
CA MET A 223 14.85 -3.29 24.24
C MET A 223 13.77 -2.47 24.93
N LEU A 224 12.67 -3.07 25.37
CA LEU A 224 11.58 -2.35 26.03
C LEU A 224 12.03 -1.72 27.39
N ALA A 225 13.07 -2.27 27.98
CA ALA A 225 13.61 -1.73 29.21
C ALA A 225 14.14 -0.29 28.99
N GLY A 226 13.62 0.66 29.75
CA GLY A 226 14.03 2.07 29.66
C GLY A 226 13.16 2.97 28.81
N TYR A 227 12.19 2.41 28.07
CA TYR A 227 11.21 3.19 27.30
C TYR A 227 9.88 3.32 28.03
N GLY A 228 9.27 4.49 27.94
CA GLY A 228 7.95 4.75 28.51
C GLY A 228 6.80 4.16 27.70
N HIS A 229 7.02 3.91 26.41
CA HIS A 229 6.09 3.28 25.48
C HIS A 229 6.81 2.75 24.25
N CYS A 230 6.22 1.73 23.59
CA CYS A 230 6.68 1.19 22.32
C CYS A 230 5.53 1.19 21.31
N PHE A 231 5.74 1.79 20.13
CA PHE A 231 4.88 1.63 18.96
C PHE A 231 5.53 0.62 18.01
N ASN A 232 4.86 -0.51 17.80
CA ASN A 232 5.44 -1.66 17.11
C ASN A 232 4.71 -2.00 15.82
N SER A 233 5.38 -1.91 14.66
CA SER A 233 4.83 -2.25 13.36
C SER A 233 5.20 -3.65 12.87
N MET A 234 5.91 -4.45 13.66
CA MET A 234 6.20 -5.84 13.29
C MET A 234 4.92 -6.69 13.25
N PRO A 235 4.94 -7.85 12.59
CA PRO A 235 3.82 -8.78 12.62
C PRO A 235 3.47 -9.16 14.06
N ILE A 236 2.19 -9.01 14.41
CA ILE A 236 1.74 -9.23 15.78
C ILE A 236 1.89 -10.69 16.22
N ASP A 237 1.68 -11.64 15.32
CA ASP A 237 1.87 -13.08 15.57
C ASP A 237 3.34 -13.42 15.86
N GLU A 238 4.30 -12.82 15.12
CA GLU A 238 5.73 -12.98 15.34
C GLU A 238 6.15 -12.42 16.70
N PHE A 239 5.62 -11.26 17.11
CA PHE A 239 5.89 -10.68 18.42
C PHE A 239 5.50 -11.62 19.58
N PHE A 240 4.43 -12.39 19.42
CA PHE A 240 3.93 -13.36 20.40
C PHE A 240 4.38 -14.80 20.13
N ASP A 241 5.49 -15.01 19.40
CA ASP A 241 6.05 -16.32 19.08
C ASP A 241 5.02 -17.31 18.53
N PHE A 242 4.10 -16.81 17.70
CA PHE A 242 3.04 -17.58 17.04
C PHE A 242 2.13 -18.38 17.98
N ARG A 243 1.98 -17.97 19.24
CA ARG A 243 1.26 -18.69 20.30
C ARG A 243 -0.19 -19.04 19.98
N PHE A 244 -0.84 -18.33 19.05
CA PHE A 244 -2.20 -18.62 18.58
C PHE A 244 -2.24 -19.16 17.14
N GLY A 245 -1.10 -19.51 16.58
CA GLY A 245 -0.89 -19.89 15.21
C GLY A 245 -0.47 -18.71 14.31
N PRO A 246 0.16 -18.99 13.16
CA PRO A 246 0.61 -17.94 12.24
C PRO A 246 -0.58 -17.25 11.57
N LEU A 247 -0.42 -15.96 11.32
CA LEU A 247 -1.31 -15.19 10.47
C LEU A 247 -0.78 -15.24 9.03
N PRO A 248 -1.57 -15.70 8.06
CA PRO A 248 -1.10 -15.83 6.70
C PRO A 248 -0.96 -14.47 6.01
N TYR A 249 0.14 -14.32 5.28
CA TYR A 249 0.42 -13.16 4.43
C TYR A 249 0.84 -13.62 3.06
N ARG A 250 0.49 -12.86 2.06
CA ARG A 250 1.11 -12.98 0.74
C ARG A 250 2.31 -12.07 0.64
N SER A 251 3.28 -12.52 -0.12
CA SER A 251 4.49 -11.79 -0.49
C SER A 251 4.60 -11.67 -2.00
N ILE A 252 5.56 -10.87 -2.46
CA ILE A 252 5.88 -10.71 -3.87
C ILE A 252 7.40 -10.74 -4.04
N ARG A 253 7.88 -11.55 -4.98
CA ARG A 253 9.23 -11.43 -5.53
C ARG A 253 9.21 -10.39 -6.62
N PHE A 254 10.11 -9.41 -6.53
CA PHE A 254 10.25 -8.34 -7.51
C PHE A 254 11.48 -8.64 -8.39
N HIS A 255 11.24 -8.86 -9.67
CA HIS A 255 12.27 -9.14 -10.66
C HIS A 255 12.58 -7.87 -11.45
N HIS A 256 13.64 -7.16 -11.05
CA HIS A 256 14.09 -5.95 -11.75
C HIS A 256 14.98 -6.33 -12.91
N ARG A 257 14.69 -5.82 -14.10
CA ARG A 257 15.48 -6.02 -15.31
C ARG A 257 15.69 -4.73 -16.09
N THR A 258 16.80 -4.65 -16.80
CA THR A 258 17.11 -3.55 -17.74
C THR A 258 16.73 -3.98 -19.15
N CYS A 259 16.10 -3.09 -19.91
CA CYS A 259 15.82 -3.27 -21.34
C CYS A 259 16.08 -1.96 -22.11
N ASP A 260 16.27 -2.07 -23.42
CA ASP A 260 16.56 -0.95 -24.32
C ASP A 260 15.37 -0.59 -25.23
N ALA A 261 14.27 -1.32 -25.13
CA ALA A 261 13.05 -1.13 -25.91
C ALA A 261 11.82 -0.99 -25.03
N ASP A 262 10.73 -0.51 -25.60
CA ASP A 262 9.40 -0.57 -24.97
C ASP A 262 8.98 -2.05 -24.87
N PRO A 263 8.82 -2.61 -23.65
CA PRO A 263 8.58 -4.05 -23.50
C PRO A 263 7.25 -4.50 -24.12
N TRP A 264 6.28 -3.59 -24.26
CA TRP A 264 4.93 -3.92 -24.75
C TRP A 264 4.55 -3.20 -26.04
N GLY A 265 5.35 -2.24 -26.51
CA GLY A 265 5.12 -1.50 -27.75
C GLY A 265 3.93 -0.53 -27.74
N ASN A 266 3.27 -0.33 -26.57
CA ASN A 266 2.02 0.44 -26.45
C ASN A 266 2.13 1.65 -25.52
N GLY A 267 3.28 1.89 -24.93
CA GLY A 267 3.51 3.05 -24.06
C GLY A 267 2.93 2.95 -22.66
N ALA A 268 2.36 1.82 -22.24
CA ALA A 268 1.83 1.65 -20.89
C ALA A 268 2.92 1.67 -19.82
N ALA A 269 2.62 2.27 -18.67
CA ALA A 269 3.51 2.22 -17.50
C ALA A 269 3.34 0.90 -16.73
N VAL A 270 2.12 0.37 -16.66
CA VAL A 270 1.81 -0.86 -15.92
C VAL A 270 0.92 -1.76 -16.77
N VAL A 271 1.29 -3.02 -16.86
CA VAL A 271 0.53 -4.08 -17.55
C VAL A 271 0.27 -5.24 -16.58
N ASN A 272 -0.99 -5.62 -16.42
CA ASN A 272 -1.41 -6.80 -15.68
C ASN A 272 -1.58 -7.99 -16.63
N PHE A 273 -1.16 -9.18 -16.19
CA PHE A 273 -1.25 -10.41 -16.96
C PHE A 273 -2.51 -11.21 -16.60
N THR A 274 -3.32 -11.55 -17.61
CA THR A 274 -4.55 -12.34 -17.45
C THR A 274 -4.35 -13.83 -17.69
N ASP A 275 -3.13 -14.25 -18.01
CA ASP A 275 -2.75 -15.66 -18.23
C ASP A 275 -2.63 -16.44 -16.90
N ASP A 276 -2.33 -17.75 -17.02
CA ASP A 276 -2.07 -18.64 -15.89
C ASP A 276 -0.57 -18.70 -15.48
N GLY A 277 0.27 -17.80 -16.04
CA GLY A 277 1.68 -17.68 -15.66
C GLY A 277 1.88 -17.17 -14.24
N PRO A 278 3.12 -17.17 -13.72
CA PRO A 278 3.39 -16.82 -12.33
C PRO A 278 3.31 -15.32 -12.03
N LEU A 279 3.40 -14.47 -13.05
CA LEU A 279 3.47 -13.02 -12.90
C LEU A 279 2.08 -12.40 -12.85
N THR A 280 1.88 -11.44 -11.95
CA THR A 280 0.63 -10.67 -11.89
C THR A 280 0.70 -9.40 -12.72
N ARG A 281 1.84 -8.71 -12.71
CA ARG A 281 2.01 -7.47 -13.46
C ARG A 281 3.48 -7.17 -13.76
N GLU A 282 3.66 -6.20 -14.64
CA GLU A 282 4.96 -5.60 -14.93
C GLU A 282 4.85 -4.08 -14.97
N THR A 283 5.88 -3.39 -14.45
CA THR A 283 5.95 -1.92 -14.40
C THR A 283 7.18 -1.41 -15.15
N ASP A 284 6.99 -0.55 -16.16
CA ASP A 284 8.04 0.25 -16.78
C ASP A 284 8.21 1.58 -16.00
N TRP A 285 9.20 1.64 -15.16
CA TRP A 285 9.47 2.79 -14.29
C TRP A 285 9.82 4.06 -15.06
N SER A 286 10.36 3.94 -16.26
CA SER A 286 10.70 5.10 -17.09
C SER A 286 9.47 5.90 -17.57
N ARG A 287 8.28 5.30 -17.48
CA ARG A 287 7.01 5.92 -17.86
C ARG A 287 6.27 6.55 -16.68
N ILE A 288 6.77 6.39 -15.48
CA ILE A 288 6.22 7.07 -14.30
C ILE A 288 6.83 8.45 -14.19
N LEU A 289 6.00 9.47 -14.04
CA LEU A 289 6.42 10.87 -13.94
C LEU A 289 7.42 11.07 -12.80
N GLY A 290 8.51 11.78 -13.08
CA GLY A 290 9.58 12.06 -12.11
C GLY A 290 10.54 10.90 -11.84
N HIS A 291 10.34 9.72 -12.46
CA HIS A 291 11.20 8.57 -12.25
C HIS A 291 12.47 8.54 -13.11
N VAL A 292 12.51 9.24 -14.24
CA VAL A 292 13.74 9.39 -15.02
C VAL A 292 14.59 10.49 -14.38
N VAL A 293 15.50 10.10 -13.50
CA VAL A 293 16.40 11.02 -12.77
C VAL A 293 17.60 11.42 -13.64
N ARG A 294 18.11 10.47 -14.42
CA ARG A 294 19.17 10.69 -15.42
C ARG A 294 18.72 10.10 -16.75
N PRO A 295 18.58 10.92 -17.80
CA PRO A 295 18.23 10.41 -19.13
C PRO A 295 19.23 9.38 -19.63
N GLY A 296 18.73 8.28 -20.20
CA GLY A 296 19.54 7.20 -20.73
C GLY A 296 18.78 6.40 -21.78
N ARG A 297 19.50 5.54 -22.51
CA ARG A 297 18.90 4.65 -23.50
C ARG A 297 18.08 3.54 -22.84
N PHE A 298 18.55 3.05 -21.70
CA PHE A 298 17.99 1.89 -21.05
C PHE A 298 16.83 2.25 -20.12
N LYS A 299 15.87 1.35 -20.03
CA LYS A 299 14.72 1.38 -19.13
C LYS A 299 14.92 0.38 -18.01
N THR A 300 14.25 0.59 -16.89
CA THR A 300 14.14 -0.39 -15.83
C THR A 300 12.68 -0.84 -15.70
N VAL A 301 12.50 -2.14 -15.72
CA VAL A 301 11.20 -2.80 -15.65
C VAL A 301 11.20 -3.75 -14.46
N THR A 302 10.06 -3.86 -13.78
CA THR A 302 9.90 -4.77 -12.64
C THR A 302 8.70 -5.68 -12.89
N SER A 303 8.93 -7.00 -12.89
CA SER A 303 7.87 -8.00 -12.89
C SER A 303 7.57 -8.45 -11.45
N GLU A 304 6.30 -8.67 -11.15
CA GLU A 304 5.80 -9.08 -9.83
C GLU A 304 5.34 -10.54 -9.84
N GLU A 305 5.99 -11.37 -9.02
CA GLU A 305 5.65 -12.78 -8.80
C GLU A 305 5.15 -12.98 -7.37
N PRO A 306 3.84 -13.12 -7.14
CA PRO A 306 3.31 -13.41 -5.82
C PRO A 306 3.78 -14.77 -5.30
N CYS A 307 4.01 -14.84 -3.98
CA CYS A 307 4.43 -16.06 -3.32
C CYS A 307 4.01 -16.07 -1.84
N ASP A 308 4.21 -17.21 -1.17
CA ASP A 308 4.10 -17.26 0.27
C ASP A 308 5.24 -16.46 0.93
N TYR A 309 4.94 -15.77 2.03
CA TYR A 309 5.92 -14.93 2.73
C TYR A 309 7.09 -15.72 3.32
N ALA A 310 6.85 -16.97 3.75
CA ALA A 310 7.91 -17.84 4.28
C ALA A 310 8.93 -18.21 3.19
N ALA A 311 8.49 -18.30 1.94
CA ALA A 311 9.36 -18.55 0.78
C ALA A 311 10.07 -17.27 0.26
N ASN A 312 9.87 -16.11 0.90
CA ASN A 312 10.46 -14.82 0.51
C ASN A 312 11.03 -14.07 1.73
N ASN A 313 11.94 -14.69 2.46
CA ASN A 313 12.66 -14.09 3.60
C ASN A 313 11.74 -13.46 4.67
N GLN A 314 10.56 -14.03 4.90
CA GLN A 314 9.55 -13.54 5.84
C GLN A 314 9.02 -12.13 5.49
N GLU A 315 9.13 -11.70 4.23
CA GLU A 315 8.58 -10.43 3.76
C GLU A 315 7.06 -10.52 3.63
N ARG A 316 6.34 -9.72 4.42
CA ARG A 316 4.87 -9.72 4.49
C ARG A 316 4.31 -8.46 3.87
N TYR A 317 3.48 -8.63 2.81
CA TYR A 317 2.88 -7.50 2.10
C TYR A 317 1.38 -7.41 2.34
N TYR A 318 0.66 -8.52 2.19
CA TYR A 318 -0.80 -8.52 2.17
C TYR A 318 -1.36 -9.55 3.12
N PRO A 319 -2.09 -9.14 4.18
CA PRO A 319 -2.80 -10.08 5.05
C PRO A 319 -3.91 -10.79 4.27
N VAL A 320 -4.02 -12.10 4.43
CA VAL A 320 -5.04 -12.92 3.78
C VAL A 320 -6.36 -12.77 4.51
N LYS A 321 -7.44 -12.51 3.75
CA LYS A 321 -8.82 -12.47 4.26
C LYS A 321 -9.66 -13.49 3.55
N THR A 322 -10.28 -14.38 4.34
CA THR A 322 -11.16 -15.44 3.85
C THR A 322 -12.62 -15.12 4.16
N SER A 323 -13.53 -15.66 3.35
CA SER A 323 -14.98 -15.46 3.50
C SER A 323 -15.51 -15.98 4.83
N ASP A 324 -14.90 -17.05 5.39
CA ASP A 324 -15.26 -17.64 6.70
C ASP A 324 -14.69 -16.88 7.92
N GLY A 325 -13.86 -15.86 7.71
CA GLY A 325 -13.30 -15.04 8.79
C GLY A 325 -12.32 -15.74 9.72
N ARG A 326 -11.84 -16.95 9.40
CA ARG A 326 -10.97 -17.75 10.29
C ARG A 326 -9.71 -17.02 10.75
N TYR A 327 -9.06 -16.26 9.88
CA TYR A 327 -7.83 -15.54 10.22
C TYR A 327 -8.08 -14.28 11.03
N GLN A 328 -9.21 -13.62 10.82
CA GLN A 328 -9.68 -12.50 11.64
C GLN A 328 -9.95 -12.97 13.09
N ALA A 329 -10.47 -14.17 13.28
CA ALA A 329 -10.65 -14.77 14.60
C ALA A 329 -9.31 -15.04 15.31
N VAL A 330 -8.29 -15.52 14.58
CA VAL A 330 -6.93 -15.68 15.12
C VAL A 330 -6.34 -14.32 15.49
N TYR A 331 -6.44 -13.32 14.61
CA TYR A 331 -5.97 -11.97 14.89
C TYR A 331 -6.64 -11.34 16.12
N ALA A 332 -7.95 -11.56 16.31
CA ALA A 332 -8.68 -11.05 17.48
C ALA A 332 -8.08 -11.56 18.81
N ARG A 333 -7.58 -12.79 18.84
CA ARG A 333 -6.89 -13.35 20.01
C ARG A 333 -5.56 -12.63 20.31
N TYR A 334 -4.76 -12.34 19.27
CA TYR A 334 -3.53 -11.57 19.40
C TYR A 334 -3.81 -10.13 19.85
N LYS A 335 -4.80 -9.50 19.25
CA LYS A 335 -5.23 -8.14 19.58
C LYS A 335 -5.62 -8.02 21.05
N ALA A 336 -6.41 -8.96 21.57
CA ALA A 336 -6.85 -8.94 22.97
C ALA A 336 -5.67 -9.01 23.96
N VAL A 337 -4.65 -9.82 23.68
CA VAL A 337 -3.43 -9.88 24.51
C VAL A 337 -2.59 -8.61 24.36
N ALA A 338 -2.45 -8.08 23.15
CA ALA A 338 -1.69 -6.88 22.88
C ALA A 338 -2.30 -5.64 23.56
N GLU A 339 -3.62 -5.49 23.55
CA GLU A 339 -4.34 -4.40 24.20
C GLU A 339 -4.22 -4.44 25.74
N ALA A 340 -3.98 -5.61 26.31
CA ALA A 340 -3.73 -5.78 27.74
C ALA A 340 -2.28 -5.48 28.15
N MET A 341 -1.35 -5.30 27.20
CA MET A 341 0.06 -5.02 27.49
C MET A 341 0.27 -3.54 27.81
N PRO A 342 0.72 -3.17 29.02
CA PRO A 342 1.03 -1.80 29.33
C PRO A 342 2.26 -1.33 28.55
N GLY A 343 2.22 -0.09 28.04
CA GLY A 343 3.37 0.50 27.35
C GLY A 343 3.63 -0.03 25.93
N MET A 344 2.68 -0.76 25.31
CA MET A 344 2.78 -1.29 23.95
C MET A 344 1.58 -0.89 23.12
N THR A 345 1.83 -0.52 21.85
CA THR A 345 0.78 -0.30 20.84
C THR A 345 1.25 -0.86 19.50
N PHE A 346 0.48 -1.78 18.92
CA PHE A 346 0.73 -2.26 17.56
C PHE A 346 0.18 -1.29 16.54
N ILE A 347 0.97 -1.01 15.49
CA ILE A 347 0.67 -0.02 14.46
C ILE A 347 0.94 -0.59 13.05
N GLY A 348 0.38 0.05 12.02
CA GLY A 348 0.63 -0.31 10.63
C GLY A 348 0.03 -1.65 10.20
N ARG A 349 0.32 -2.03 8.96
CA ARG A 349 -0.33 -3.17 8.28
C ARG A 349 -0.11 -4.51 8.99
N CYS A 350 1.13 -4.81 9.36
CA CYS A 350 1.47 -6.09 10.00
C CYS A 350 1.09 -6.12 11.48
N GLY A 351 1.28 -5.01 12.19
CA GLY A 351 0.90 -4.91 13.61
C GLY A 351 -0.60 -4.98 13.85
N THR A 352 -1.41 -4.53 12.87
CA THR A 352 -2.88 -4.52 12.96
C THR A 352 -3.58 -5.53 12.05
N TYR A 353 -2.83 -6.38 11.32
CA TYR A 353 -3.35 -7.35 10.36
C TYR A 353 -4.37 -6.75 9.40
N GLN A 354 -4.07 -5.58 8.83
CA GLN A 354 -4.96 -4.83 7.95
C GLN A 354 -4.32 -4.60 6.59
N TYR A 355 -5.12 -4.69 5.52
CA TYR A 355 -4.73 -4.20 4.21
C TYR A 355 -5.04 -2.71 4.16
N LEU A 356 -4.00 -1.88 4.24
CA LEU A 356 -4.11 -0.42 4.26
C LEU A 356 -3.28 0.19 3.12
N ASP A 357 -3.86 1.15 2.41
CA ASP A 357 -3.11 2.00 1.50
C ASP A 357 -2.28 3.05 2.27
N MET A 358 -1.28 3.65 1.63
CA MET A 358 -0.37 4.58 2.31
C MET A 358 -1.09 5.69 3.06
N HIS A 359 -2.06 6.34 2.41
CA HIS A 359 -2.85 7.41 3.03
C HIS A 359 -3.64 6.94 4.26
N GLN A 360 -4.13 5.70 4.22
CA GLN A 360 -4.85 5.11 5.36
C GLN A 360 -3.92 4.84 6.54
N VAL A 361 -2.70 4.33 6.26
CA VAL A 361 -1.67 4.14 7.30
C VAL A 361 -1.30 5.47 7.95
N ILE A 362 -1.04 6.50 7.15
CA ILE A 362 -0.69 7.83 7.65
C ILE A 362 -1.82 8.42 8.49
N ASN A 363 -3.06 8.39 7.99
CA ASN A 363 -4.21 8.93 8.72
C ASN A 363 -4.48 8.16 10.03
N GLN A 364 -4.37 6.84 10.00
CA GLN A 364 -4.49 6.00 11.20
C GLN A 364 -3.42 6.39 12.23
N SER A 365 -2.16 6.54 11.80
CA SER A 365 -1.03 6.91 12.63
C SER A 365 -1.20 8.30 13.27
N LEU A 366 -1.57 9.31 12.47
CA LEU A 366 -1.86 10.66 12.97
C LEU A 366 -3.00 10.67 14.00
N THR A 367 -3.99 9.80 13.81
CA THR A 367 -5.12 9.69 14.73
C THR A 367 -4.72 9.00 16.03
N GLN A 368 -3.98 7.90 15.95
CA GLN A 368 -3.52 7.12 17.10
C GLN A 368 -2.54 7.91 17.95
N VAL A 369 -1.50 8.53 17.34
CA VAL A 369 -0.52 9.32 18.09
C VAL A 369 -1.18 10.54 18.72
N GLY A 370 -2.10 11.22 18.04
CA GLY A 370 -2.85 12.34 18.61
C GLY A 370 -3.72 11.93 19.79
N ALA A 371 -4.37 10.77 19.75
CA ALA A 371 -5.14 10.23 20.88
C ALA A 371 -4.22 9.89 22.06
N TRP A 372 -3.09 9.25 21.81
CA TRP A 372 -2.11 8.90 22.83
C TRP A 372 -1.52 10.13 23.51
N LEU A 373 -1.15 11.17 22.78
CA LEU A 373 -0.64 12.44 23.30
C LEU A 373 -1.66 13.13 24.21
N ARG A 374 -2.94 13.16 23.82
CA ARG A 374 -4.02 13.73 24.67
C ARG A 374 -4.13 13.00 26.01
N GLN A 375 -4.07 11.67 26.00
CA GLN A 375 -4.09 10.88 27.24
C GLN A 375 -2.91 11.22 28.15
N LYS A 376 -1.70 11.38 27.58
CA LYS A 376 -0.51 11.74 28.34
C LYS A 376 -0.58 13.15 28.92
N THR A 377 -1.14 14.11 28.22
CA THR A 377 -1.34 15.49 28.70
C THR A 377 -2.33 15.55 29.86
N LEU A 378 -3.37 14.72 29.86
CA LEU A 378 -4.34 14.62 30.95
C LEU A 378 -3.74 13.98 32.22
N THR A 379 -2.71 13.13 32.07
CA THR A 379 -2.07 12.41 33.18
C THR A 379 -0.80 13.10 33.72
N SER A 380 -0.27 14.12 33.03
CA SER A 380 0.93 14.88 33.45
C SER A 380 0.87 16.28 32.80
N PRO A 381 0.89 17.37 33.56
CA PRO A 381 0.97 18.71 32.98
C PRO A 381 2.34 18.89 32.31
N ILE A 382 2.35 18.87 30.99
CA ILE A 382 3.53 19.18 30.18
C ILE A 382 3.57 20.70 29.98
N SER A 383 4.74 21.32 30.15
CA SER A 383 5.00 22.74 29.90
C SER A 383 4.58 23.16 28.49
N PRO A 384 4.12 24.41 28.27
CA PRO A 384 3.55 24.87 27.02
C PRO A 384 4.54 24.77 25.85
N ARG A 385 4.01 24.44 24.66
CA ARG A 385 4.74 24.32 23.38
C ARG A 385 5.58 25.59 23.12
N PRO A 386 6.85 25.46 22.74
CA PRO A 386 7.53 26.53 22.04
C PRO A 386 6.85 26.80 20.69
N SER A 387 6.61 28.07 20.36
CA SER A 387 6.03 28.48 19.09
C SER A 387 6.95 28.06 17.91
N PRO A 388 6.38 27.60 16.79
CA PRO A 388 7.19 27.22 15.64
C PRO A 388 7.99 28.41 15.11
N PRO A 389 9.20 28.22 14.57
CA PRO A 389 9.99 29.28 13.99
C PRO A 389 9.21 29.91 12.81
N ARG A 390 9.05 31.24 12.86
CA ARG A 390 8.49 32.00 11.74
C ARG A 390 9.53 32.00 10.60
N GLY A 391 9.23 31.34 9.50
CA GLY A 391 10.01 31.45 8.28
C GLY A 391 10.22 30.16 7.52
N ALA A 392 9.14 29.59 6.98
CA ALA A 392 9.25 28.75 5.78
C ALA A 392 8.20 29.26 4.80
N GLU A 393 8.67 29.80 3.69
CA GLU A 393 7.82 30.21 2.58
C GLU A 393 7.01 29.03 2.09
N ARG A 394 5.70 29.22 2.02
CA ARG A 394 4.74 28.21 1.55
C ARG A 394 5.04 27.89 0.08
N GLY A 395 5.54 26.69 -0.19
CA GLY A 395 5.58 26.14 -1.53
C GLY A 395 4.15 26.07 -2.08
N ARG A 396 3.90 26.80 -3.16
CA ARG A 396 2.63 26.79 -3.90
C ARG A 396 2.62 25.56 -4.80
N PHE A 397 1.47 24.93 -4.86
CA PHE A 397 1.16 23.96 -5.90
C PHE A 397 1.29 24.64 -7.29
N ALA A 398 2.08 24.06 -8.17
CA ALA A 398 2.12 24.39 -9.59
C ALA A 398 1.37 23.32 -10.37
#